data_372a35b17025ed836d67392849bae186
#
_entry.id   372a35b17025ed836d67392849bae186
#
_cell.length_a   1.000
_cell.length_b   1.000
_cell.length_c   1.000
_cell.angle_alpha   90.00
_cell.angle_beta   90.00
_cell.angle_gamma   90.00
#
_symmetry.space_group_name_H-M   'P 1'
#
loop_
_entity.id
_entity.type
_entity.pdbx_description
1 polymer ?
#
loop_
_entity_poly.entity_id
_entity_poly.type
_entity_poly.pdbx_seq_one_letter_code
_entity_poly.pdbx_strand_id
1 'polypeptide(L)'
;YFFFASLLYTGKFWLRLLVVVLAYAISTLLEFCVLYSLLALLHIHYDEYVSNMVLYFTGVTITYSLKFLLFSAIKRIHRPVVASSGNIKWAPLTIGFPLISLVGITIYYYLSMSGKMTATFVLFASGVLLATNVVILILIDLTEKNNLAQEQQKTLNEQLRSQRANIDALSSAYATQRKMTHDFRHHIAALSGMLQGGETQQAQDY
;
A
#
# COMPACT_ATOMS: atom_id res chain seq x y z
N TYR A 1 -11.88 -16.19 -13.46
CA TYR A 1 -10.97 -16.49 -12.34
C TYR A 1 -10.60 -15.22 -11.55
N PHE A 2 -10.11 -14.13 -12.20
CA PHE A 2 -9.72 -12.89 -11.53
C PHE A 2 -10.89 -12.19 -10.81
N PHE A 3 -12.10 -12.24 -11.35
CA PHE A 3 -13.29 -11.68 -10.70
C PHE A 3 -13.60 -12.40 -9.38
N PHE A 4 -13.54 -13.73 -9.36
CA PHE A 4 -13.73 -14.51 -8.13
C PHE A 4 -12.61 -14.30 -7.12
N ALA A 5 -11.34 -14.18 -7.57
CA ALA A 5 -10.23 -13.84 -6.68
C ALA A 5 -10.41 -12.45 -6.04
N SER A 6 -11.01 -11.49 -6.75
CA SER A 6 -11.28 -10.15 -6.22
C SER A 6 -12.35 -10.15 -5.12
N LEU A 7 -13.31 -11.09 -5.15
CA LEU A 7 -14.34 -11.25 -4.11
C LEU A 7 -13.74 -11.73 -2.78
N LEU A 8 -12.63 -12.44 -2.82
CA LEU A 8 -11.89 -12.91 -1.64
C LEU A 8 -10.99 -11.83 -1.03
N TYR A 9 -10.80 -10.71 -1.71
CA TYR A 9 -9.96 -9.61 -1.24
C TYR A 9 -10.79 -8.67 -0.35
N THR A 10 -10.42 -8.53 0.92
CA THR A 10 -11.04 -7.58 1.85
C THR A 10 -10.44 -6.19 1.62
N GLY A 11 -11.16 -5.29 0.97
CA GLY A 11 -10.68 -3.92 0.69
C GLY A 11 -11.76 -3.07 -0.02
N LYS A 12 -11.47 -1.79 -0.22
CA LYS A 12 -12.35 -0.88 -0.97
C LYS A 12 -12.53 -1.37 -2.41
N PHE A 13 -13.73 -1.26 -2.95
CA PHE A 13 -14.10 -1.72 -4.31
C PHE A 13 -13.10 -1.26 -5.39
N TRP A 14 -12.69 0.00 -5.38
CA TRP A 14 -11.74 0.56 -6.34
C TRP A 14 -10.36 -0.10 -6.31
N LEU A 15 -9.89 -0.50 -5.13
CA LEU A 15 -8.61 -1.17 -4.97
C LEU A 15 -8.67 -2.60 -5.51
N ARG A 16 -9.79 -3.28 -5.32
CA ARG A 16 -10.03 -4.61 -5.92
C ARG A 16 -10.07 -4.53 -7.44
N LEU A 17 -10.79 -3.54 -7.98
CA LEU A 17 -10.88 -3.32 -9.42
C LEU A 17 -9.49 -3.07 -10.01
N LEU A 18 -8.69 -2.23 -9.38
CA LEU A 18 -7.32 -1.92 -9.80
C LEU A 18 -6.45 -3.18 -9.86
N VAL A 19 -6.44 -4.00 -8.81
CA VAL A 19 -5.64 -5.24 -8.78
C VAL A 19 -6.07 -6.20 -9.88
N VAL A 20 -7.38 -6.33 -10.12
CA VAL A 20 -7.92 -7.20 -11.18
C VAL A 20 -7.51 -6.71 -12.56
N VAL A 21 -7.68 -5.42 -12.85
CA VAL A 21 -7.34 -4.83 -14.15
C VAL A 21 -5.84 -4.94 -14.41
N LEU A 22 -5.02 -4.64 -13.40
CA LEU A 22 -3.57 -4.71 -13.50
C LEU A 22 -3.09 -6.16 -13.69
N ALA A 23 -3.62 -7.11 -12.93
CA ALA A 23 -3.30 -8.53 -13.09
C ALA A 23 -3.71 -9.06 -14.47
N TYR A 24 -4.86 -8.62 -14.97
CA TYR A 24 -5.31 -8.97 -16.32
C TYR A 24 -4.39 -8.39 -17.40
N ALA A 25 -4.03 -7.10 -17.28
CA ALA A 25 -3.11 -6.44 -18.21
C ALA A 25 -1.73 -7.13 -18.24
N ILE A 26 -1.15 -7.41 -17.08
CA ILE A 26 0.13 -8.13 -16.97
C ILE A 26 0.02 -9.52 -17.59
N SER A 27 -1.06 -10.26 -17.32
CA SER A 27 -1.30 -11.59 -17.86
C SER A 27 -1.37 -11.58 -19.38
N THR A 28 -2.12 -10.64 -19.97
CA THR A 28 -2.30 -10.50 -21.41
C THR A 28 -1.01 -10.07 -22.10
N LEU A 29 -0.30 -9.09 -21.54
CA LEU A 29 0.98 -8.63 -22.08
C LEU A 29 2.03 -9.74 -22.08
N LEU A 30 2.05 -10.58 -21.04
CA LEU A 30 2.95 -11.72 -20.98
C LEU A 30 2.62 -12.77 -22.05
N GLU A 31 1.34 -13.02 -22.33
CA GLU A 31 0.92 -13.88 -23.46
C GLU A 31 1.47 -13.37 -24.78
N PHE A 32 1.34 -12.07 -25.03
CA PHE A 32 1.88 -11.46 -26.25
C PHE A 32 3.40 -11.54 -26.31
N CYS A 33 4.10 -11.28 -25.19
CA CYS A 33 5.56 -11.43 -25.14
C CYS A 33 6.01 -12.85 -25.51
N VAL A 34 5.37 -13.88 -24.96
CA VAL A 34 5.72 -15.28 -25.25
C VAL A 34 5.40 -15.63 -26.68
N LEU A 35 4.19 -15.29 -27.15
CA LEU A 35 3.76 -15.56 -28.51
C LEU A 35 4.73 -14.96 -29.54
N TYR A 36 4.97 -13.65 -29.46
CA TYR A 36 5.83 -12.96 -30.42
C TYR A 36 7.31 -13.31 -30.26
N SER A 37 7.76 -13.74 -29.08
CA SER A 37 9.09 -14.33 -28.89
C SER A 37 9.23 -15.64 -29.68
N LEU A 38 8.23 -16.52 -29.62
CA LEU A 38 8.24 -17.78 -30.34
C LEU A 38 8.19 -17.54 -31.84
N LEU A 39 7.33 -16.66 -32.35
CA LEU A 39 7.25 -16.31 -33.77
C LEU A 39 8.57 -15.72 -34.27
N ALA A 40 9.21 -14.82 -33.52
CA ALA A 40 10.47 -14.22 -33.89
C ALA A 40 11.65 -15.21 -33.84
N LEU A 41 11.70 -16.12 -32.87
CA LEU A 41 12.76 -17.08 -32.66
C LEU A 41 12.71 -18.19 -33.70
N LEU A 42 11.51 -18.65 -34.07
CA LEU A 42 11.29 -19.75 -35.00
C LEU A 42 11.16 -19.27 -36.44
N HIS A 43 11.09 -17.96 -36.68
CA HIS A 43 10.87 -17.34 -38.00
C HIS A 43 9.62 -17.85 -38.71
N ILE A 44 8.54 -18.14 -37.95
CA ILE A 44 7.27 -18.65 -38.48
C ILE A 44 6.18 -17.57 -38.46
N HIS A 45 5.17 -17.74 -39.33
CA HIS A 45 3.99 -16.91 -39.31
C HIS A 45 2.97 -17.40 -38.27
N TYR A 46 2.08 -16.50 -37.87
CA TYR A 46 1.04 -16.80 -36.87
C TYR A 46 0.15 -17.98 -37.29
N ASP A 47 -0.21 -18.07 -38.56
CA ASP A 47 -1.05 -19.15 -39.09
C ASP A 47 -0.38 -20.53 -38.99
N GLU A 48 0.93 -20.58 -39.21
CA GLU A 48 1.74 -21.79 -39.00
C GLU A 48 1.80 -22.17 -37.50
N TYR A 49 1.97 -21.20 -36.63
CA TYR A 49 1.98 -21.44 -35.19
C TYR A 49 0.65 -22.04 -34.72
N VAL A 50 -0.50 -21.47 -35.12
CA VAL A 50 -1.83 -21.96 -34.74
C VAL A 50 -2.18 -23.31 -35.35
N SER A 51 -1.76 -23.57 -36.59
CA SER A 51 -2.01 -24.84 -37.28
C SER A 51 -1.17 -25.99 -36.72
N ASN A 52 0.00 -25.70 -36.17
CA ASN A 52 0.87 -26.71 -35.57
C ASN A 52 0.52 -26.95 -34.11
N MET A 53 -0.22 -28.02 -33.82
CA MET A 53 -0.72 -28.37 -32.52
C MET A 53 0.41 -28.45 -31.43
N VAL A 54 1.59 -28.97 -31.79
CA VAL A 54 2.72 -29.12 -30.89
C VAL A 54 3.27 -27.74 -30.49
N LEU A 55 3.46 -26.84 -31.46
CA LEU A 55 3.94 -25.48 -31.19
C LEU A 55 2.95 -24.69 -30.36
N TYR A 56 1.66 -24.80 -30.66
CA TYR A 56 0.59 -24.14 -29.91
C TYR A 56 0.58 -24.58 -28.42
N PHE A 57 0.54 -25.89 -28.18
CA PHE A 57 0.55 -26.39 -26.78
C PHE A 57 1.85 -26.06 -26.04
N THR A 58 2.99 -26.05 -26.72
CA THR A 58 4.27 -25.63 -26.14
C THR A 58 4.21 -24.17 -25.72
N GLY A 59 3.72 -23.28 -26.56
CA GLY A 59 3.56 -21.86 -26.23
C GLY A 59 2.59 -21.63 -25.09
N VAL A 60 1.46 -22.32 -25.06
CA VAL A 60 0.49 -22.27 -23.97
C VAL A 60 1.14 -22.72 -22.65
N THR A 61 1.87 -23.83 -22.66
CA THR A 61 2.55 -24.36 -21.46
C THR A 61 3.59 -23.38 -20.90
N ILE A 62 4.41 -22.81 -21.79
CA ILE A 62 5.41 -21.79 -21.41
C ILE A 62 4.71 -20.57 -20.80
N THR A 63 3.64 -20.09 -21.43
CA THR A 63 2.88 -18.92 -20.96
C THR A 63 2.31 -19.14 -19.55
N TYR A 64 1.65 -20.27 -19.33
CA TYR A 64 1.08 -20.55 -17.99
C TYR A 64 2.15 -20.78 -16.92
N SER A 65 3.28 -21.41 -17.28
CA SER A 65 4.41 -21.58 -16.37
C SER A 65 5.01 -20.23 -15.96
N LEU A 66 5.22 -19.32 -16.91
CA LEU A 66 5.71 -17.98 -16.66
C LEU A 66 4.72 -17.13 -15.85
N LYS A 67 3.42 -17.23 -16.13
CA LYS A 67 2.38 -16.58 -15.32
C LYS A 67 2.43 -17.07 -13.87
N PHE A 68 2.53 -18.37 -13.66
CA PHE A 68 2.61 -18.95 -12.31
C PHE A 68 3.85 -18.44 -11.56
N LEU A 69 5.02 -18.43 -12.21
CA LEU A 69 6.25 -17.90 -11.61
C LEU A 69 6.14 -16.41 -11.30
N LEU A 70 5.61 -15.60 -12.21
CA LEU A 70 5.44 -14.17 -12.03
C LEU A 70 4.51 -13.86 -10.86
N PHE A 71 3.31 -14.47 -10.83
CA PHE A 71 2.35 -14.24 -9.75
C PHE A 71 2.83 -14.79 -8.40
N SER A 72 3.60 -15.90 -8.40
CA SER A 72 4.24 -16.42 -7.20
C SER A 72 5.31 -15.46 -6.66
N ALA A 73 6.12 -14.86 -7.54
CA ALA A 73 7.10 -13.84 -7.17
C ALA A 73 6.41 -12.58 -6.61
N ILE A 74 5.37 -12.09 -7.29
CA ILE A 74 4.58 -10.94 -6.83
C ILE A 74 3.98 -11.23 -5.45
N LYS A 75 3.38 -12.41 -5.23
CA LYS A 75 2.84 -12.80 -3.92
C LYS A 75 3.89 -12.83 -2.82
N ARG A 76 5.13 -13.21 -3.13
CA ARG A 76 6.23 -13.25 -2.16
C ARG A 76 6.71 -11.84 -1.76
N ILE A 77 6.69 -10.91 -2.72
CA ILE A 77 7.10 -9.51 -2.50
C ILE A 77 5.95 -8.74 -1.83
N HIS A 78 4.73 -8.97 -2.28
CA HIS A 78 3.50 -8.31 -1.85
C HIS A 78 2.87 -9.10 -0.70
N ARG A 79 3.25 -8.82 0.53
CA ARG A 79 2.42 -9.20 1.68
C ARG A 79 1.20 -8.28 1.64
N PRO A 80 -0.05 -8.84 1.67
CA PRO A 80 -1.24 -7.99 1.66
C PRO A 80 -1.20 -7.11 2.91
N VAL A 81 -0.80 -5.87 2.74
CA VAL A 81 -1.01 -4.85 3.74
C VAL A 81 -2.51 -4.60 3.70
N VAL A 82 -3.19 -4.91 4.79
CA VAL A 82 -4.61 -4.61 4.98
C VAL A 82 -4.78 -3.13 4.69
N ALA A 83 -5.53 -2.82 3.63
CA ALA A 83 -5.67 -1.49 3.09
C ALA A 83 -6.08 -0.50 4.17
N SER A 84 -5.14 0.26 4.68
CA SER A 84 -5.44 1.44 5.45
C SER A 84 -6.10 2.45 4.51
N SER A 85 -6.93 3.31 5.06
CA SER A 85 -7.84 4.23 4.36
C SER A 85 -7.13 5.35 3.57
N GLY A 86 -6.09 5.00 2.84
CA GLY A 86 -5.29 5.94 2.05
C GLY A 86 -6.12 6.67 1.00
N ASN A 87 -5.86 7.93 0.88
CA ASN A 87 -6.48 8.89 -0.04
C ASN A 87 -6.29 8.40 -1.50
N ILE A 88 -7.39 7.92 -2.11
CA ILE A 88 -7.43 7.33 -3.46
C ILE A 88 -7.33 8.41 -4.56
N LYS A 89 -6.61 9.49 -4.34
CA LYS A 89 -6.45 10.56 -5.35
C LYS A 89 -5.77 10.06 -6.64
N TRP A 90 -4.93 9.03 -6.55
CA TRP A 90 -4.18 8.46 -7.67
C TRP A 90 -4.86 7.25 -8.32
N ALA A 91 -5.99 6.78 -7.79
CA ALA A 91 -6.68 5.59 -8.31
C ALA A 91 -7.06 5.71 -9.81
N PRO A 92 -7.55 6.85 -10.34
CA PRO A 92 -7.87 6.95 -11.75
C PRO A 92 -6.65 6.78 -12.66
N LEU A 93 -5.50 7.33 -12.26
CA LEU A 93 -4.25 7.24 -13.01
C LEU A 93 -3.71 5.82 -13.01
N THR A 94 -3.76 5.14 -11.86
CA THR A 94 -3.26 3.78 -11.70
C THR A 94 -4.12 2.74 -12.41
N ILE A 95 -5.43 2.96 -12.57
CA ILE A 95 -6.32 2.10 -13.36
C ILE A 95 -6.23 2.44 -14.85
N GLY A 96 -6.12 3.72 -15.19
CA GLY A 96 -6.07 4.18 -16.58
C GLY A 96 -4.90 3.61 -17.36
N PHE A 97 -3.73 3.52 -16.75
CA PHE A 97 -2.54 3.05 -17.45
C PHE A 97 -2.59 1.57 -17.89
N PRO A 98 -2.98 0.60 -17.05
CA PRO A 98 -3.21 -0.77 -17.47
C PRO A 98 -4.28 -0.90 -18.58
N LEU A 99 -5.34 -0.10 -18.51
CA LEU A 99 -6.37 -0.08 -19.57
C LEU A 99 -5.82 0.43 -20.91
N ILE A 100 -5.04 1.51 -20.89
CA ILE A 100 -4.36 2.04 -22.08
C ILE A 100 -3.39 1.00 -22.64
N SER A 101 -2.66 0.28 -21.79
CA SER A 101 -1.78 -0.81 -22.21
C SER A 101 -2.53 -1.93 -22.94
N LEU A 102 -3.71 -2.31 -22.46
CA LEU A 102 -4.56 -3.33 -23.11
C LEU A 102 -5.06 -2.85 -24.48
N VAL A 103 -5.51 -1.62 -24.58
CA VAL A 103 -5.91 -1.03 -25.85
C VAL A 103 -4.73 -0.96 -26.81
N GLY A 104 -3.57 -0.50 -26.35
CA GLY A 104 -2.36 -0.40 -27.15
C GLY A 104 -1.92 -1.75 -27.71
N ILE A 105 -1.88 -2.81 -26.89
CA ILE A 105 -1.47 -4.14 -27.35
C ILE A 105 -2.49 -4.72 -28.36
N THR A 106 -3.78 -4.46 -28.19
CA THR A 106 -4.82 -4.90 -29.12
C THR A 106 -4.64 -4.24 -30.49
N ILE A 107 -4.30 -2.95 -30.52
CA ILE A 107 -4.00 -2.22 -31.75
C ILE A 107 -2.74 -2.80 -32.42
N TYR A 108 -1.66 -3.04 -31.66
CA TYR A 108 -0.43 -3.65 -32.21
C TYR A 108 -0.67 -5.03 -32.74
N TYR A 109 -1.48 -5.85 -32.10
CA TYR A 109 -1.90 -7.16 -32.59
C TYR A 109 -2.60 -7.05 -33.96
N TYR A 110 -3.59 -6.17 -34.06
CA TYR A 110 -4.33 -5.96 -35.32
C TYR A 110 -3.41 -5.47 -36.44
N LEU A 111 -2.49 -4.56 -36.17
CA LEU A 111 -1.53 -4.05 -37.15
C LEU A 111 -0.53 -5.15 -37.60
N SER A 112 -0.13 -6.03 -36.71
CA SER A 112 0.71 -7.18 -36.99
C SER A 112 -0.01 -8.18 -37.94
N MET A 113 -1.27 -8.51 -37.62
CA MET A 113 -2.09 -9.38 -38.45
C MET A 113 -2.34 -8.82 -39.86
N SER A 114 -2.43 -7.51 -40.00
CA SER A 114 -2.57 -6.83 -41.28
C SER A 114 -1.24 -6.69 -42.07
N GLY A 115 -0.14 -7.25 -41.55
CA GLY A 115 1.17 -7.19 -42.20
C GLY A 115 1.85 -5.81 -42.14
N LYS A 116 1.29 -4.86 -41.41
CA LYS A 116 1.81 -3.50 -41.31
C LYS A 116 2.92 -3.34 -40.26
N MET A 117 3.11 -4.32 -39.39
CA MET A 117 4.16 -4.34 -38.36
C MET A 117 4.86 -5.69 -38.27
N THR A 118 6.15 -5.67 -37.97
CA THR A 118 6.93 -6.89 -37.76
C THR A 118 6.69 -7.49 -36.38
N ALA A 119 6.79 -8.81 -36.25
CA ALA A 119 6.68 -9.52 -34.97
C ALA A 119 7.65 -8.96 -33.91
N THR A 120 8.86 -8.61 -34.34
CA THR A 120 9.90 -8.03 -33.48
C THR A 120 9.45 -6.70 -32.84
N PHE A 121 8.77 -5.84 -33.61
CA PHE A 121 8.26 -4.58 -33.09
C PHE A 121 7.16 -4.79 -32.02
N VAL A 122 6.23 -5.72 -32.28
CA VAL A 122 5.15 -6.05 -31.34
C VAL A 122 5.72 -6.66 -30.06
N LEU A 123 6.74 -7.52 -30.19
CA LEU A 123 7.47 -8.07 -29.04
C LEU A 123 8.09 -6.96 -28.18
N PHE A 124 8.82 -6.04 -28.80
CA PHE A 124 9.43 -4.92 -28.09
C PHE A 124 8.38 -4.05 -27.41
N ALA A 125 7.33 -3.66 -28.11
CA ALA A 125 6.25 -2.85 -27.55
C ALA A 125 5.53 -3.54 -26.39
N SER A 126 5.23 -4.84 -26.50
CA SER A 126 4.60 -5.61 -25.42
C SER A 126 5.52 -5.74 -24.21
N GLY A 127 6.83 -5.92 -24.42
CA GLY A 127 7.83 -5.96 -23.36
C GLY A 127 7.92 -4.63 -22.58
N VAL A 128 7.94 -3.49 -23.27
CA VAL A 128 7.94 -2.16 -22.64
C VAL A 128 6.65 -1.93 -21.85
N LEU A 129 5.49 -2.27 -22.42
CA LEU A 129 4.21 -2.14 -21.72
C LEU A 129 4.14 -3.05 -20.48
N LEU A 130 4.65 -4.28 -20.59
CA LEU A 130 4.73 -5.20 -19.44
C LEU A 130 5.63 -4.62 -18.33
N ALA A 131 6.84 -4.19 -18.67
CA ALA A 131 7.77 -3.59 -17.71
C ALA A 131 7.15 -2.39 -17.00
N THR A 132 6.47 -1.51 -17.74
CA THR A 132 5.82 -0.32 -17.19
C THR A 132 4.68 -0.70 -16.23
N ASN A 133 3.86 -1.70 -16.55
CA ASN A 133 2.82 -2.17 -15.62
C ASN A 133 3.40 -2.78 -14.35
N VAL A 134 4.54 -3.50 -14.43
CA VAL A 134 5.25 -4.02 -13.25
C VAL A 134 5.82 -2.88 -12.39
N VAL A 135 6.41 -1.86 -13.02
CA VAL A 135 6.91 -0.67 -12.31
C VAL A 135 5.79 0.05 -11.57
N ILE A 136 4.62 0.23 -12.20
CA ILE A 136 3.45 0.83 -11.55
C ILE A 136 3.03 0.03 -10.32
N LEU A 137 3.02 -1.31 -10.41
CA LEU A 137 2.70 -2.17 -9.27
C LEU A 137 3.67 -1.95 -8.10
N ILE A 138 4.97 -1.87 -8.38
CA ILE A 138 6.01 -1.59 -7.37
C ILE A 138 5.81 -0.20 -6.76
N LEU A 139 5.52 0.82 -7.58
CA LEU A 139 5.28 2.19 -7.10
C LEU A 139 4.05 2.28 -6.20
N ILE A 140 2.98 1.55 -6.51
CA ILE A 140 1.79 1.46 -5.64
C ILE A 140 2.16 0.89 -4.28
N ASP A 141 2.92 -0.22 -4.24
CA ASP A 141 3.38 -0.87 -3.00
C ASP A 141 4.27 0.07 -2.15
N LEU A 142 5.21 0.75 -2.79
CA LEU A 142 6.09 1.73 -2.10
C LEU A 142 5.29 2.91 -1.53
N THR A 143 4.33 3.42 -2.29
CA THR A 143 3.48 4.54 -1.85
C THR A 143 2.61 4.14 -0.67
N GLU A 144 2.04 2.94 -0.69
CA GLU A 144 1.23 2.41 0.40
C GLU A 144 2.06 2.22 1.67
N LYS A 145 3.27 1.66 1.56
CA LYS A 145 4.20 1.53 2.69
C LYS A 145 4.59 2.88 3.29
N ASN A 146 4.87 3.87 2.45
CA ASN A 146 5.18 5.22 2.91
C ASN A 146 4.00 5.87 3.64
N ASN A 147 2.78 5.73 3.12
CA ASN A 147 1.58 6.26 3.76
C ASN A 147 1.35 5.63 5.14
N LEU A 148 1.51 4.30 5.25
CA LEU A 148 1.41 3.60 6.53
C LEU A 148 2.45 4.06 7.54
N ALA A 149 3.71 4.24 7.11
CA ALA A 149 4.77 4.75 7.97
C ALA A 149 4.46 6.17 8.46
N GLN A 150 3.92 7.03 7.60
CA GLN A 150 3.50 8.39 7.99
C GLN A 150 2.33 8.38 9.00
N GLU A 151 1.33 7.52 8.80
CA GLU A 151 0.22 7.36 9.74
C GLU A 151 0.71 6.87 11.12
N GLN A 152 1.61 5.88 11.14
CA GLN A 152 2.22 5.39 12.38
C GLN A 152 3.01 6.49 13.09
N GLN A 153 3.79 7.27 12.36
CA GLN A 153 4.56 8.38 12.91
C GLN A 153 3.63 9.46 13.49
N LYS A 154 2.53 9.78 12.80
CA LYS A 154 1.53 10.72 13.29
C LYS A 154 0.89 10.24 14.60
N THR A 155 0.46 8.99 14.66
CA THR A 155 -0.13 8.39 15.87
C THR A 155 0.86 8.40 17.02
N LEU A 156 2.13 8.06 16.78
CA LEU A 156 3.17 8.10 17.81
C LEU A 156 3.39 9.52 18.34
N ASN A 157 3.43 10.51 17.46
CA ASN A 157 3.58 11.92 17.85
C ASN A 157 2.38 12.41 18.69
N GLU A 158 1.16 11.99 18.34
CA GLU A 158 -0.04 12.31 19.13
C GLU A 158 0.02 11.67 20.52
N GLN A 159 0.47 10.41 20.62
CA GLN A 159 0.68 9.73 21.92
C GLN A 159 1.75 10.43 22.76
N LEU A 160 2.89 10.80 22.17
CA LEU A 160 3.94 11.54 22.87
C LEU A 160 3.46 12.90 23.38
N ARG A 161 2.65 13.61 22.57
CA ARG A 161 2.05 14.88 22.97
C ARG A 161 1.09 14.73 24.16
N SER A 162 0.26 13.68 24.12
CA SER A 162 -0.65 13.36 25.22
C SER A 162 0.11 12.99 26.50
N GLN A 163 1.17 12.19 26.40
CA GLN A 163 2.01 11.83 27.55
C GLN A 163 2.68 13.06 28.16
N ARG A 164 3.22 13.98 27.34
CA ARG A 164 3.81 15.24 27.83
C ARG A 164 2.78 16.07 28.59
N ALA A 165 1.58 16.25 28.04
CA ALA A 165 0.51 16.97 28.69
C ALA A 165 0.13 16.34 30.05
N ASN A 166 0.11 15.02 30.15
CA ASN A 166 -0.14 14.31 31.41
C ASN A 166 0.98 14.53 32.43
N ILE A 167 2.25 14.51 31.99
CA ILE A 167 3.40 14.79 32.88
C ILE A 167 3.36 16.22 33.39
N ASP A 168 3.03 17.19 32.54
CA ASP A 168 2.92 18.61 32.94
C ASP A 168 1.77 18.82 33.95
N ALA A 169 0.62 18.18 33.72
CA ALA A 169 -0.50 18.20 34.65
C ALA A 169 -0.14 17.58 36.02
N LEU A 170 0.55 16.44 35.99
CA LEU A 170 1.01 15.76 37.21
C LEU A 170 2.03 16.62 37.99
N SER A 171 2.99 17.21 37.27
CA SER A 171 3.98 18.13 37.85
C SER A 171 3.31 19.33 38.53
N SER A 172 2.31 19.93 37.87
CA SER A 172 1.52 21.04 38.43
C SER A 172 0.75 20.62 39.69
N ALA A 173 0.15 19.43 39.68
CA ALA A 173 -0.55 18.87 40.83
C ALA A 173 0.40 18.65 42.01
N TYR A 174 1.59 18.11 41.80
CA TYR A 174 2.61 17.94 42.85
C TYR A 174 3.10 19.27 43.40
N ALA A 175 3.32 20.29 42.56
CA ALA A 175 3.69 21.62 43.00
C ALA A 175 2.61 22.23 43.91
N THR A 176 1.34 22.11 43.56
CA THR A 176 0.19 22.55 44.32
C THR A 176 0.09 21.80 45.64
N GLN A 177 0.23 20.49 45.64
CA GLN A 177 0.20 19.66 46.85
C GLN A 177 1.34 20.05 47.84
N ARG A 178 2.54 20.28 47.28
CA ARG A 178 3.69 20.72 48.11
C ARG A 178 3.41 22.06 48.77
N LYS A 179 2.82 23.01 48.04
CA LYS A 179 2.41 24.32 48.62
C LYS A 179 1.37 24.13 49.70
N MET A 180 0.32 23.37 49.46
CA MET A 180 -0.71 23.08 50.49
C MET A 180 -0.12 22.43 51.74
N THR A 181 0.79 21.47 51.57
CA THR A 181 1.45 20.82 52.72
C THR A 181 2.31 21.80 53.50
N HIS A 182 3.00 22.71 52.81
CA HIS A 182 3.79 23.77 53.46
C HIS A 182 2.88 24.73 54.25
N ASP A 183 1.80 25.21 53.63
CA ASP A 183 0.86 26.13 54.27
C ASP A 183 0.16 25.48 55.50
N PHE A 184 -0.23 24.20 55.36
CA PHE A 184 -0.78 23.44 56.47
C PHE A 184 0.20 23.32 57.67
N ARG A 185 1.50 23.07 57.40
CA ARG A 185 2.52 23.06 58.46
C ARG A 185 2.65 24.41 59.16
N HIS A 186 2.56 25.51 58.40
CA HIS A 186 2.56 26.87 58.97
C HIS A 186 1.35 27.12 59.85
N HIS A 187 0.15 26.69 59.40
CA HIS A 187 -1.06 26.82 60.26
C HIS A 187 -0.94 25.99 61.53
N ILE A 188 -0.47 24.76 61.47
CA ILE A 188 -0.26 23.92 62.65
C ILE A 188 0.79 24.52 63.57
N ALA A 189 1.88 25.09 63.08
CA ALA A 189 2.90 25.75 63.91
C ALA A 189 2.36 27.00 64.57
N ALA A 190 1.56 27.84 63.91
CA ALA A 190 0.92 29.00 64.41
C ALA A 190 -0.07 28.65 65.57
N LEU A 191 -0.96 27.68 65.29
CA LEU A 191 -1.90 27.17 66.31
C LEU A 191 -1.16 26.62 67.59
N SER A 192 -0.11 25.82 67.35
CA SER A 192 0.70 25.27 68.43
C SER A 192 1.38 26.37 69.26
N GLY A 193 1.88 27.43 68.61
CA GLY A 193 2.47 28.59 69.27
C GLY A 193 1.47 29.36 70.13
N MET A 194 0.25 29.60 69.59
CA MET A 194 -0.82 30.27 70.37
C MET A 194 -1.27 29.47 71.59
N LEU A 195 -1.41 28.14 71.43
CA LEU A 195 -1.77 27.25 72.55
C LEU A 195 -0.68 27.20 73.63
N GLN A 196 0.61 27.16 73.26
CA GLN A 196 1.73 27.22 74.22
C GLN A 196 1.87 28.57 74.93
N GLY A 197 1.46 29.66 74.24
CA GLY A 197 1.43 31.00 74.81
C GLY A 197 0.23 31.29 75.74
N GLY A 198 -0.70 30.34 75.87
CA GLY A 198 -1.92 30.50 76.65
C GLY A 198 -3.04 31.30 76.01
N GLU A 199 -2.89 31.61 74.71
CA GLU A 199 -3.82 32.43 73.93
C GLU A 199 -4.93 31.53 73.27
N THR A 200 -5.64 30.82 74.18
CA THR A 200 -6.64 29.81 73.71
C THR A 200 -7.79 30.40 72.88
N GLN A 201 -8.20 31.66 73.20
CA GLN A 201 -9.26 32.34 72.48
C GLN A 201 -8.84 32.68 71.04
N GLN A 202 -7.60 33.16 70.86
CA GLN A 202 -7.05 33.47 69.51
C GLN A 202 -6.84 32.18 68.64
N ALA A 203 -6.47 31.09 69.33
CA ALA A 203 -6.34 29.78 68.61
C ALA A 203 -7.69 29.21 68.22
N GLN A 204 -8.81 29.56 68.86
CA GLN A 204 -10.16 29.19 68.44
C GLN A 204 -10.69 30.02 67.25
N ASP A 205 -10.29 31.28 67.19
CA ASP A 205 -10.73 32.26 66.20
C ASP A 205 -9.87 32.12 64.84
N TYR A 206 -8.68 31.50 64.94
CA TYR A 206 -7.78 31.28 63.83
C TYR A 206 -8.21 30.12 62.90
#